data_c8203bfdccd5d9d36e5c86dc8fd56763
#
_entry.id   c8203bfdccd5d9d36e5c86dc8fd56763
#
_cell.length_a   1.000
_cell.length_b   1.000
_cell.length_c   1.000
_cell.angle_alpha   90.00
_cell.angle_beta   90.00
_cell.angle_gamma   90.00
#
_symmetry.space_group_name_H-M   'P 1'
#
loop_
_entity.id
_entity.type
_entity.pdbx_description
1 polymer ?
#
loop_
_entity_poly.entity_id
_entity_poly.type
_entity_poly.pdbx_seq_one_letter_code
_entity_poly.pdbx_strand_id
1 'polypeptide(L)'
;NQKGTTNGTTTDMDGNFSIEVPANATLQISFIGYIPQDIVVKNQNVINVLLKEDTQALEEVIVVGYGTMKKKDMTGAVASVKMDDTPVATVSTVSHALAGKAAGLQVSTISAQPGGQSTFRIRGAASSDKAGNDPLIIIDGFPVNSPGSLDSGNQYSGGNKDNILASINPNDIESIEVLKDASSTAIYGARAGNGVIIVTTKRGKSGAAMVRYSGSASVQQIAKSYEMLDASGFMRATNDYTREQWMRTNGVGIYGGKEATDPSLPALTLPYTDAQIANPANNTNWFDEISRLGFQTSHNLSI
;
A
#
# COMPACT_ATOMS: atom_id res chain seq x y z
N ASN A 1 -19.54 -36.52 9.64
CA ASN A 1 -18.50 -37.58 9.54
C ASN A 1 -18.58 -38.52 10.73
N GLN A 2 -18.30 -39.81 10.52
CA GLN A 2 -18.13 -40.78 11.61
C GLN A 2 -16.76 -40.55 12.25
N LYS A 3 -16.73 -40.25 13.54
CA LYS A 3 -15.48 -39.93 14.26
C LYS A 3 -14.49 -41.10 14.21
N GLY A 4 -13.24 -40.80 13.81
CA GLY A 4 -12.16 -41.79 13.71
C GLY A 4 -12.13 -42.59 12.39
N THR A 5 -12.97 -42.24 11.42
CA THR A 5 -12.98 -42.88 10.10
C THR A 5 -13.06 -41.82 8.98
N THR A 6 -12.84 -42.28 7.76
CA THR A 6 -13.02 -41.41 6.55
C THR A 6 -14.46 -41.41 6.03
N ASN A 7 -15.40 -42.11 6.72
CA ASN A 7 -16.78 -42.16 6.32
C ASN A 7 -17.50 -40.86 6.65
N GLY A 8 -17.96 -40.13 5.64
CA GLY A 8 -18.62 -38.83 5.79
C GLY A 8 -19.55 -38.51 4.67
N THR A 9 -20.53 -37.65 4.96
CA THR A 9 -21.48 -37.14 3.99
C THR A 9 -21.69 -35.64 4.21
N THR A 10 -22.26 -34.96 3.22
CA THR A 10 -22.68 -33.55 3.31
C THR A 10 -24.21 -33.48 3.32
N THR A 11 -24.76 -32.42 3.89
CA THR A 11 -26.17 -32.13 3.85
C THR A 11 -26.60 -31.64 2.47
N ASP A 12 -27.88 -31.90 2.11
CA ASP A 12 -28.53 -31.29 0.97
C ASP A 12 -28.97 -29.83 1.27
N MET A 13 -29.68 -29.19 0.32
CA MET A 13 -30.13 -27.80 0.46
C MET A 13 -31.19 -27.62 1.57
N ASP A 14 -31.88 -28.70 1.95
CA ASP A 14 -32.90 -28.71 3.00
C ASP A 14 -32.31 -29.11 4.36
N GLY A 15 -31.01 -29.38 4.42
CA GLY A 15 -30.30 -29.77 5.65
C GLY A 15 -30.39 -31.26 5.98
N ASN A 16 -30.92 -32.10 5.08
CA ASN A 16 -31.00 -33.53 5.31
C ASN A 16 -29.70 -34.23 4.93
N PHE A 17 -29.34 -35.25 5.68
CA PHE A 17 -28.17 -36.09 5.40
C PHE A 17 -28.52 -37.57 5.58
N SER A 18 -27.84 -38.43 4.87
CA SER A 18 -27.92 -39.90 5.02
C SER A 18 -26.50 -40.46 5.11
N ILE A 19 -26.25 -41.27 6.12
CA ILE A 19 -24.96 -41.91 6.33
C ILE A 19 -25.18 -43.30 6.96
N GLU A 20 -24.50 -44.31 6.41
CA GLU A 20 -24.49 -45.64 6.97
C GLU A 20 -23.37 -45.80 8.00
N VAL A 21 -23.73 -46.07 9.24
CA VAL A 21 -22.79 -46.24 10.34
C VAL A 21 -23.16 -47.40 11.24
N PRO A 22 -22.16 -48.05 11.91
CA PRO A 22 -22.44 -49.08 12.89
C PRO A 22 -23.27 -48.58 14.08
N ALA A 23 -24.03 -49.48 14.70
CA ALA A 23 -24.71 -49.18 15.95
C ALA A 23 -23.68 -48.67 17.00
N ASN A 24 -24.01 -47.61 17.72
CA ASN A 24 -23.16 -46.90 18.68
C ASN A 24 -21.96 -46.12 18.09
N ALA A 25 -21.94 -45.89 16.79
CA ALA A 25 -20.96 -44.96 16.21
C ALA A 25 -21.17 -43.54 16.73
N THR A 26 -20.10 -42.75 16.81
CA THR A 26 -20.19 -41.29 17.11
C THR A 26 -20.10 -40.53 15.81
N LEU A 27 -21.11 -39.73 15.54
CA LEU A 27 -21.13 -38.78 14.43
C LEU A 27 -20.64 -37.43 14.89
N GLN A 28 -19.67 -36.89 14.20
CA GLN A 28 -19.23 -35.52 14.35
C GLN A 28 -19.87 -34.67 13.26
N ILE A 29 -20.67 -33.70 13.67
CA ILE A 29 -21.38 -32.78 12.79
C ILE A 29 -20.75 -31.40 12.98
N SER A 30 -20.29 -30.82 11.89
CA SER A 30 -19.64 -29.51 11.89
C SER A 30 -20.11 -28.68 10.71
N PHE A 31 -20.27 -27.39 10.94
CA PHE A 31 -20.56 -26.40 9.92
C PHE A 31 -19.77 -25.12 10.21
N ILE A 32 -19.40 -24.37 9.20
CA ILE A 32 -18.64 -23.13 9.37
C ILE A 32 -19.47 -22.12 10.17
N GLY A 33 -18.91 -21.60 11.27
CA GLY A 33 -19.61 -20.68 12.16
C GLY A 33 -20.46 -21.34 13.26
N TYR A 34 -20.41 -22.68 13.40
CA TYR A 34 -21.12 -23.42 14.44
C TYR A 34 -20.18 -24.31 15.24
N ILE A 35 -20.53 -24.52 16.52
CA ILE A 35 -19.78 -25.41 17.41
C ILE A 35 -19.96 -26.86 16.95
N PRO A 36 -18.88 -27.59 16.62
CA PRO A 36 -18.99 -28.99 16.25
C PRO A 36 -19.62 -29.82 17.39
N GLN A 37 -20.57 -30.69 17.04
CA GLN A 37 -21.24 -31.58 18.00
C GLN A 37 -20.92 -33.03 17.69
N ASP A 38 -20.60 -33.79 18.74
CA ASP A 38 -20.42 -35.24 18.70
C ASP A 38 -21.68 -35.92 19.23
N ILE A 39 -22.33 -36.71 18.40
CA ILE A 39 -23.60 -37.43 18.73
C ILE A 39 -23.41 -38.93 18.57
N VAL A 40 -23.73 -39.66 19.61
CA VAL A 40 -23.71 -41.14 19.57
C VAL A 40 -25.02 -41.68 18.97
N VAL A 41 -24.91 -42.51 17.94
CA VAL A 41 -26.02 -43.12 17.25
C VAL A 41 -26.52 -44.29 18.07
N LYS A 42 -27.51 -44.10 18.93
CA LYS A 42 -28.10 -45.16 19.79
C LYS A 42 -29.20 -45.93 19.07
N ASN A 43 -28.92 -46.69 18.02
CA ASN A 43 -29.93 -47.41 17.22
C ASN A 43 -31.08 -46.57 16.71
N GLN A 44 -30.85 -45.30 16.48
CA GLN A 44 -31.87 -44.36 15.95
C GLN A 44 -31.70 -44.24 14.43
N ASN A 45 -32.80 -44.38 13.70
CA ASN A 45 -32.80 -44.22 12.24
C ASN A 45 -32.90 -42.76 11.80
N VAL A 46 -33.33 -41.85 12.67
CA VAL A 46 -33.43 -40.44 12.42
C VAL A 46 -32.82 -39.65 13.57
N ILE A 47 -31.93 -38.76 13.26
CA ILE A 47 -31.27 -37.90 14.22
C ILE A 47 -31.43 -36.44 13.79
N ASN A 48 -32.15 -35.67 14.58
CA ASN A 48 -32.26 -34.23 14.38
C ASN A 48 -31.18 -33.51 15.20
N VAL A 49 -30.42 -32.68 14.54
CA VAL A 49 -29.33 -31.96 15.16
C VAL A 49 -29.54 -30.47 15.02
N LEU A 50 -29.52 -29.77 16.16
CA LEU A 50 -29.53 -28.32 16.20
C LEU A 50 -28.11 -27.87 16.54
N LEU A 51 -27.38 -27.31 15.57
CA LEU A 51 -26.10 -26.73 15.80
C LEU A 51 -26.24 -25.38 16.52
N LYS A 52 -25.40 -25.14 17.50
CA LYS A 52 -25.31 -23.84 18.17
C LYS A 52 -24.31 -23.00 17.42
N GLU A 53 -24.65 -21.74 17.17
CA GLU A 53 -23.72 -20.78 16.60
C GLU A 53 -22.47 -20.69 17.49
N ASP A 54 -21.31 -20.75 16.85
CA ASP A 54 -20.05 -20.49 17.50
C ASP A 54 -19.94 -18.96 17.67
N THR A 55 -20.51 -18.47 18.77
CA THR A 55 -20.39 -17.07 19.18
C THR A 55 -19.01 -16.73 19.74
N GLN A 56 -18.05 -17.68 19.72
CA GLN A 56 -16.66 -17.32 19.79
C GLN A 56 -16.28 -16.64 18.47
N ALA A 57 -16.82 -15.42 18.28
CA ALA A 57 -16.17 -14.46 17.43
C ALA A 57 -14.69 -14.55 17.79
N LEU A 58 -13.85 -14.83 16.81
CA LEU A 58 -12.40 -14.75 16.95
C LEU A 58 -12.13 -13.45 17.72
N GLU A 59 -11.88 -13.57 19.04
CA GLU A 59 -11.60 -12.41 19.87
C GLU A 59 -10.35 -11.80 19.29
N GLU A 60 -10.52 -10.75 18.49
CA GLU A 60 -9.42 -10.06 17.85
C GLU A 60 -8.57 -9.45 18.96
N VAL A 61 -7.42 -10.05 19.17
CA VAL A 61 -6.43 -9.60 20.14
C VAL A 61 -5.55 -8.58 19.45
N ILE A 62 -5.45 -7.40 20.01
CA ILE A 62 -4.61 -6.32 19.49
C ILE A 62 -3.43 -6.14 20.43
N VAL A 63 -2.24 -5.98 19.84
CA VAL A 63 -1.04 -5.64 20.60
C VAL A 63 -1.11 -4.17 20.99
N VAL A 64 -1.08 -3.89 22.29
CA VAL A 64 -1.11 -2.53 22.83
C VAL A 64 0.01 -2.39 23.84
N GLY A 65 0.97 -1.55 23.54
CA GLY A 65 2.08 -1.30 24.43
C GLY A 65 2.95 -2.54 24.68
N TYR A 66 3.09 -2.87 25.94
CA TYR A 66 3.86 -4.04 26.39
C TYR A 66 3.00 -5.30 26.61
N GLY A 67 1.76 -5.30 26.13
CA GLY A 67 0.83 -6.41 26.30
C GLY A 67 -0.17 -6.55 25.17
N THR A 68 -1.00 -7.59 25.27
CA THR A 68 -2.10 -7.84 24.34
C THR A 68 -3.42 -7.57 25.04
N MET A 69 -4.33 -6.83 24.40
CA MET A 69 -5.69 -6.59 24.88
C MET A 69 -6.71 -7.04 23.83
N LYS A 70 -7.89 -7.44 24.30
CA LYS A 70 -8.99 -7.72 23.39
C LYS A 70 -9.49 -6.42 22.78
N LYS A 71 -9.75 -6.41 21.47
CA LYS A 71 -10.23 -5.22 20.74
C LYS A 71 -11.47 -4.59 21.39
N LYS A 72 -12.36 -5.42 21.94
CA LYS A 72 -13.58 -4.98 22.64
C LYS A 72 -13.33 -4.24 23.96
N ASP A 73 -12.17 -4.47 24.56
CA ASP A 73 -11.81 -3.89 25.87
C ASP A 73 -11.03 -2.58 25.71
N MET A 74 -10.77 -2.18 24.45
CA MET A 74 -10.07 -0.93 24.15
C MET A 74 -11.03 0.24 24.11
N THR A 75 -10.76 1.24 24.92
CA THR A 75 -11.51 2.51 24.93
C THR A 75 -11.02 3.52 23.89
N GLY A 76 -9.88 3.27 23.25
CA GLY A 76 -9.25 4.16 22.26
C GLY A 76 -9.54 3.78 20.80
N ALA A 77 -9.48 4.77 19.89
CA ALA A 77 -9.64 4.51 18.45
C ALA A 77 -8.37 3.88 17.87
N VAL A 78 -8.40 2.57 17.70
CA VAL A 78 -7.34 1.78 17.08
C VAL A 78 -7.82 1.24 15.74
N ALA A 79 -7.00 1.36 14.70
CA ALA A 79 -7.21 0.66 13.46
C ALA A 79 -6.20 -0.49 13.36
N SER A 80 -6.69 -1.71 13.14
CA SER A 80 -5.89 -2.90 12.92
C SER A 80 -6.00 -3.31 11.46
N VAL A 81 -4.87 -3.59 10.85
CA VAL A 81 -4.76 -4.09 9.47
C VAL A 81 -4.02 -5.42 9.52
N LYS A 82 -4.71 -6.51 9.16
CA LYS A 82 -4.09 -7.82 9.00
C LYS A 82 -3.51 -7.93 7.60
N MET A 83 -2.28 -8.39 7.50
CA MET A 83 -1.60 -8.49 6.21
C MET A 83 -2.12 -9.66 5.37
N ASP A 84 -2.66 -10.70 6.01
CA ASP A 84 -3.25 -11.84 5.28
C ASP A 84 -4.48 -11.44 4.44
N ASP A 85 -5.18 -10.37 4.81
CA ASP A 85 -6.33 -9.81 4.07
C ASP A 85 -5.89 -8.86 2.92
N THR A 86 -4.61 -8.65 2.75
CA THR A 86 -4.09 -7.73 1.73
C THR A 86 -3.42 -8.56 0.63
N PRO A 87 -3.80 -8.37 -0.66
CA PRO A 87 -3.13 -9.06 -1.76
C PRO A 87 -1.68 -8.57 -1.86
N VAL A 88 -0.79 -9.27 -1.19
CA VAL A 88 0.65 -8.92 -1.07
C VAL A 88 1.35 -8.93 -2.44
N ALA A 89 0.78 -9.63 -3.42
CA ALA A 89 1.29 -9.68 -4.79
C ALA A 89 1.38 -8.30 -5.48
N THR A 90 0.59 -7.32 -5.02
CA THR A 90 0.55 -5.98 -5.61
C THR A 90 1.28 -4.92 -4.79
N VAL A 91 1.83 -5.29 -3.64
CA VAL A 91 2.37 -4.34 -2.67
C VAL A 91 3.87 -4.53 -2.51
N SER A 92 4.65 -3.59 -3.01
CA SER A 92 6.12 -3.63 -2.95
C SER A 92 6.68 -3.24 -1.58
N THR A 93 5.91 -2.48 -0.78
CA THR A 93 6.35 -2.00 0.55
C THR A 93 5.19 -1.98 1.55
N VAL A 94 5.52 -2.07 2.84
CA VAL A 94 4.56 -1.96 3.96
C VAL A 94 3.79 -0.65 3.91
N SER A 95 4.43 0.43 3.48
CA SER A 95 3.80 1.74 3.33
C SER A 95 2.63 1.72 2.34
N HIS A 96 2.82 1.04 1.21
CA HIS A 96 1.76 0.87 0.22
C HIS A 96 0.62 -0.03 0.74
N ALA A 97 0.96 -1.05 1.55
CA ALA A 97 -0.04 -1.92 2.16
C ALA A 97 -0.99 -1.17 3.11
N LEU A 98 -0.47 -0.15 3.80
CA LEU A 98 -1.23 0.66 4.74
C LEU A 98 -2.08 1.74 4.06
N ALA A 99 -1.74 2.14 2.83
CA ALA A 99 -2.44 3.19 2.12
C ALA A 99 -3.93 2.84 1.92
N GLY A 100 -4.83 3.66 2.47
CA GLY A 100 -6.27 3.48 2.38
C GLY A 100 -6.87 2.35 3.24
N LYS A 101 -6.06 1.58 4.00
CA LYS A 101 -6.54 0.48 4.84
C LYS A 101 -6.86 0.92 6.28
N ALA A 102 -6.17 1.90 6.81
CA ALA A 102 -6.38 2.41 8.15
C ALA A 102 -7.09 3.77 8.11
N ALA A 103 -8.33 3.84 8.60
CA ALA A 103 -9.06 5.10 8.66
C ALA A 103 -8.31 6.13 9.51
N GLY A 104 -8.13 7.36 9.00
CA GLY A 104 -7.41 8.45 9.67
C GLY A 104 -5.89 8.37 9.58
N LEU A 105 -5.34 7.40 8.85
CA LEU A 105 -3.93 7.35 8.48
C LEU A 105 -3.80 7.82 7.02
N GLN A 106 -3.06 8.87 6.81
CA GLN A 106 -2.65 9.34 5.49
C GLN A 106 -1.23 8.82 5.21
N VAL A 107 -1.09 8.11 4.11
CA VAL A 107 0.21 7.67 3.59
C VAL A 107 0.46 8.41 2.28
N SER A 108 1.55 9.16 2.21
CA SER A 108 1.96 9.85 1.00
C SER A 108 3.35 9.35 0.59
N THR A 109 3.46 8.84 -0.61
CA THR A 109 4.74 8.43 -1.21
C THR A 109 5.25 9.56 -2.07
N ILE A 110 6.50 9.96 -1.86
CA ILE A 110 7.14 11.04 -2.64
C ILE A 110 7.56 10.52 -4.01
N SER A 111 7.89 9.24 -4.09
CA SER A 111 8.37 8.60 -5.29
C SER A 111 7.81 7.18 -5.39
N ALA A 112 7.45 6.75 -6.60
CA ALA A 112 7.04 5.37 -6.89
C ALA A 112 8.23 4.40 -6.94
N GLN A 113 9.45 4.88 -6.67
CA GLN A 113 10.65 4.07 -6.63
C GLN A 113 10.55 3.00 -5.53
N PRO A 114 10.93 1.75 -5.79
CA PRO A 114 11.00 0.72 -4.75
C PRO A 114 11.88 1.17 -3.59
N GLY A 115 11.36 1.10 -2.35
CA GLY A 115 12.06 1.62 -1.16
C GLY A 115 11.99 3.14 -1.01
N GLY A 116 11.26 3.85 -1.89
CA GLY A 116 11.10 5.30 -1.85
C GLY A 116 10.51 5.79 -0.52
N GLN A 117 10.81 7.04 -0.21
CA GLN A 117 10.35 7.70 1.01
C GLN A 117 8.83 7.78 1.05
N SER A 118 8.26 7.37 2.18
CA SER A 118 6.84 7.53 2.49
C SER A 118 6.68 8.35 3.77
N THR A 119 5.74 9.27 3.76
CA THR A 119 5.36 10.04 4.95
C THR A 119 4.03 9.51 5.48
N PHE A 120 3.96 9.38 6.80
CA PHE A 120 2.78 8.94 7.50
C PHE A 120 2.22 10.09 8.32
N ARG A 121 0.91 10.31 8.27
CA ARG A 121 0.23 11.30 9.12
C ARG A 121 -1.03 10.69 9.69
N ILE A 122 -1.18 10.82 11.01
CA ILE A 122 -2.36 10.38 11.73
C ILE A 122 -3.16 11.61 12.14
N ARG A 123 -4.42 11.70 11.65
CA ARG A 123 -5.34 12.83 11.93
C ARG A 123 -4.81 14.21 11.50
N GLY A 124 -3.86 14.27 10.56
CA GLY A 124 -3.32 15.52 10.03
C GLY A 124 -1.96 15.91 10.61
N ALA A 125 -1.59 17.18 10.46
CA ALA A 125 -0.35 17.73 10.97
C ALA A 125 -0.59 18.43 12.30
N ALA A 126 0.14 18.03 13.34
CA ALA A 126 0.07 18.66 14.66
C ALA A 126 1.05 19.84 14.81
N SER A 127 2.10 19.89 13.98
CA SER A 127 3.14 20.91 14.00
C SER A 127 3.34 21.52 12.61
N SER A 128 3.71 22.78 12.55
CA SER A 128 4.17 23.45 11.33
C SER A 128 5.54 22.95 10.86
N ASP A 129 6.31 22.33 11.75
CA ASP A 129 7.58 21.70 11.44
C ASP A 129 7.34 20.33 10.81
N LYS A 130 7.90 20.12 9.61
CA LYS A 130 7.76 18.86 8.86
C LYS A 130 8.35 17.66 9.60
N ALA A 131 9.40 17.86 10.38
CA ALA A 131 10.06 16.80 11.13
C ALA A 131 9.25 16.31 12.35
N GLY A 132 8.36 17.16 12.88
CA GLY A 132 7.61 16.89 14.10
C GLY A 132 6.27 16.18 13.90
N ASN A 133 5.91 15.79 12.67
CA ASN A 133 4.57 15.25 12.35
C ASN A 133 4.54 13.74 12.09
N ASP A 134 5.68 13.07 12.12
CA ASP A 134 5.75 11.62 11.86
C ASP A 134 5.30 10.85 13.11
N PRO A 135 4.48 9.79 12.96
CA PRO A 135 4.10 8.92 14.07
C PRO A 135 5.30 8.09 14.55
N LEU A 136 5.26 7.67 15.81
CA LEU A 136 6.23 6.73 16.34
C LEU A 136 5.99 5.34 15.73
N ILE A 137 7.05 4.73 15.19
CA ILE A 137 7.00 3.37 14.66
C ILE A 137 7.60 2.42 15.69
N ILE A 138 6.88 1.33 15.97
CA ILE A 138 7.29 0.28 16.91
C ILE A 138 7.23 -1.04 16.17
N ILE A 139 8.33 -1.79 16.18
CA ILE A 139 8.43 -3.11 15.55
C ILE A 139 8.70 -4.13 16.66
N ASP A 140 7.79 -5.09 16.83
CA ASP A 140 7.85 -6.13 17.86
C ASP A 140 8.14 -5.61 19.28
N GLY A 141 7.59 -4.44 19.61
CA GLY A 141 7.76 -3.79 20.90
C GLY A 141 8.97 -2.85 21.01
N PHE A 142 9.81 -2.77 19.99
CA PHE A 142 10.97 -1.89 19.96
C PHE A 142 10.67 -0.60 19.19
N PRO A 143 10.80 0.57 19.80
CA PRO A 143 10.62 1.83 19.10
C PRO A 143 11.78 2.05 18.12
N VAL A 144 11.42 2.31 16.86
CA VAL A 144 12.39 2.59 15.81
C VAL A 144 12.37 4.08 15.52
N ASN A 145 13.53 4.72 15.66
CA ASN A 145 13.65 6.14 15.35
C ASN A 145 13.69 6.32 13.84
N SER A 146 12.77 7.13 13.31
CA SER A 146 12.93 7.64 11.95
C SER A 146 14.21 8.48 11.88
N PRO A 147 15.14 8.20 10.95
CA PRO A 147 16.42 8.92 10.86
C PRO A 147 16.30 10.44 10.69
N GLY A 148 15.12 10.93 10.36
CA GLY A 148 14.84 12.36 10.23
C GLY A 148 14.84 13.18 11.51
N SER A 149 14.95 12.55 12.69
CA SER A 149 14.97 13.26 13.98
C SER A 149 16.39 13.64 14.45
N LEU A 150 17.42 13.19 13.75
CA LEU A 150 18.83 13.44 14.16
C LEU A 150 19.63 14.32 13.20
N ASP A 151 19.04 14.73 12.07
CA ASP A 151 19.75 15.62 11.15
C ASP A 151 19.45 17.09 11.46
N SER A 152 19.98 17.54 12.58
CA SER A 152 20.13 18.94 12.87
C SER A 152 21.37 19.46 12.15
N GLY A 153 21.24 19.98 10.95
CA GLY A 153 22.26 20.90 10.49
C GLY A 153 22.63 20.96 9.01
N ASN A 154 22.17 20.08 8.16
CA ASN A 154 22.50 20.20 6.75
C ASN A 154 21.26 20.44 5.88
N GLN A 155 20.90 21.71 5.74
CA GLN A 155 19.79 22.22 4.94
C GLN A 155 19.97 21.96 3.44
N TYR A 156 21.11 21.45 3.02
CA TYR A 156 21.48 21.16 1.62
C TYR A 156 21.52 19.66 1.28
N SER A 157 21.51 18.79 2.27
CA SER A 157 21.26 17.38 2.01
C SER A 157 19.74 17.22 1.92
N GLY A 158 19.22 17.10 0.72
CA GLY A 158 17.92 16.50 0.46
C GLY A 158 17.96 15.04 0.93
N GLY A 159 18.25 14.84 2.24
CA GLY A 159 18.49 13.55 2.85
C GLY A 159 17.27 12.67 2.62
N ASN A 160 17.45 11.65 1.83
CA ASN A 160 16.50 10.54 1.76
C ASN A 160 16.30 10.05 3.20
N LYS A 161 15.17 10.40 3.79
CA LYS A 161 14.76 9.76 5.04
C LYS A 161 14.55 8.30 4.69
N ASP A 162 15.40 7.44 5.21
CA ASP A 162 15.30 6.02 4.97
C ASP A 162 13.92 5.53 5.45
N ASN A 163 13.22 4.88 4.57
CA ASN A 163 11.94 4.27 4.91
C ASN A 163 12.21 2.96 5.65
N ILE A 164 12.24 3.03 6.98
CA ILE A 164 12.49 1.85 7.84
C ILE A 164 11.51 0.72 7.53
N LEU A 165 10.26 1.05 7.20
CA LEU A 165 9.27 0.04 6.82
C LEU A 165 9.56 -0.61 5.46
N ALA A 166 10.44 -0.02 4.64
CA ALA A 166 10.88 -0.64 3.39
C ALA A 166 11.89 -1.77 3.61
N SER A 167 12.54 -1.82 4.77
CA SER A 167 13.48 -2.91 5.11
C SER A 167 12.77 -4.18 5.58
N ILE A 168 11.47 -4.11 5.89
CA ILE A 168 10.69 -5.25 6.36
C ILE A 168 9.95 -5.85 5.17
N ASN A 169 10.06 -7.17 5.04
CA ASN A 169 9.27 -7.89 4.05
C ASN A 169 7.79 -7.90 4.48
N PRO A 170 6.85 -7.39 3.65
CA PRO A 170 5.42 -7.39 3.99
C PRO A 170 4.86 -8.77 4.31
N ASN A 171 5.45 -9.85 3.75
CA ASN A 171 5.02 -11.23 4.02
C ASN A 171 5.33 -11.69 5.45
N ASP A 172 6.31 -11.07 6.12
CA ASP A 172 6.72 -11.42 7.48
C ASP A 172 5.89 -10.69 8.55
N ILE A 173 4.98 -9.82 8.13
CA ILE A 173 4.10 -9.07 9.04
C ILE A 173 2.83 -9.86 9.29
N GLU A 174 2.45 -9.98 10.56
CA GLU A 174 1.18 -10.55 11.01
C GLU A 174 0.08 -9.49 11.02
N SER A 175 0.34 -8.37 11.70
CA SER A 175 -0.61 -7.26 11.82
C SER A 175 0.09 -5.91 11.97
N ILE A 176 -0.65 -4.86 11.65
CA ILE A 176 -0.23 -3.48 11.89
C ILE A 176 -1.36 -2.75 12.61
N GLU A 177 -1.06 -2.24 13.79
CA GLU A 177 -1.98 -1.46 14.60
C GLU A 177 -1.62 0.02 14.54
N VAL A 178 -2.62 0.86 14.32
CA VAL A 178 -2.48 2.32 14.30
C VAL A 178 -3.22 2.91 15.49
N LEU A 179 -2.47 3.37 16.49
CA LEU A 179 -2.99 4.05 17.68
C LEU A 179 -3.14 5.54 17.37
N LYS A 180 -4.36 6.04 17.46
CA LYS A 180 -4.70 7.39 17.04
C LYS A 180 -5.05 8.34 18.20
N ASP A 181 -5.42 7.80 19.36
CA ASP A 181 -5.87 8.55 20.50
C ASP A 181 -4.81 8.66 21.59
N ALA A 182 -4.82 9.78 22.30
CA ALA A 182 -3.90 10.04 23.39
C ALA A 182 -3.98 8.98 24.51
N SER A 183 -5.16 8.41 24.77
CA SER A 183 -5.34 7.34 25.76
C SER A 183 -4.57 6.07 25.41
N SER A 184 -4.57 5.69 24.12
CA SER A 184 -3.86 4.50 23.65
C SER A 184 -2.37 4.74 23.44
N THR A 185 -1.94 5.98 23.19
CA THR A 185 -0.54 6.34 22.94
C THR A 185 0.22 6.79 24.19
N ALA A 186 -0.48 7.07 25.31
CA ALA A 186 0.10 7.60 26.54
C ALA A 186 1.27 6.77 27.10
N ILE A 187 1.21 5.45 26.95
CA ILE A 187 2.26 4.53 27.43
C ILE A 187 3.62 4.71 26.73
N TYR A 188 3.61 5.34 25.55
CA TYR A 188 4.83 5.61 24.77
C TYR A 188 5.39 7.01 24.99
N GLY A 189 4.74 7.80 25.88
CA GLY A 189 5.17 9.13 26.30
C GLY A 189 5.06 10.19 25.19
N ALA A 190 5.80 11.28 25.35
CA ALA A 190 5.71 12.47 24.49
C ALA A 190 6.02 12.19 23.00
N ARG A 191 6.83 11.19 22.70
CA ARG A 191 7.17 10.81 21.31
C ARG A 191 5.98 10.26 20.53
N ALA A 192 4.93 9.83 21.21
CA ALA A 192 3.72 9.28 20.62
C ALA A 192 2.61 10.32 20.39
N GLY A 193 2.92 11.62 20.55
CA GLY A 193 1.95 12.71 20.38
C GLY A 193 1.30 12.77 19.01
N ASN A 194 1.99 12.30 17.95
CA ASN A 194 1.47 12.22 16.58
C ASN A 194 0.85 10.85 16.23
N GLY A 195 0.63 10.00 17.25
CA GLY A 195 0.16 8.64 17.10
C GLY A 195 1.30 7.62 17.02
N VAL A 196 0.92 6.34 17.02
CA VAL A 196 1.85 5.21 17.01
C VAL A 196 1.42 4.20 15.95
N ILE A 197 2.38 3.69 15.20
CA ILE A 197 2.22 2.56 14.29
C ILE A 197 2.98 1.38 14.88
N ILE A 198 2.25 0.33 15.27
CA ILE A 198 2.84 -0.90 15.81
C ILE A 198 2.82 -1.94 14.71
N VAL A 199 3.97 -2.49 14.40
CA VAL A 199 4.15 -3.58 13.44
C VAL A 199 4.49 -4.84 14.22
N THR A 200 3.67 -5.87 14.07
CA THR A 200 3.88 -7.18 14.68
C THR A 200 4.29 -8.17 13.60
N THR A 201 5.44 -8.81 13.77
CA THR A 201 5.93 -9.80 12.81
C THR A 201 5.41 -11.19 13.13
N LYS A 202 5.34 -12.04 12.11
CA LYS A 202 4.94 -13.44 12.25
C LYS A 202 5.98 -14.20 13.10
N ARG A 203 5.49 -14.92 14.09
CA ARG A 203 6.34 -15.75 14.96
C ARG A 203 6.08 -17.23 14.71
N GLY A 204 7.08 -18.06 14.92
CA GLY A 204 6.93 -19.49 14.90
C GLY A 204 5.88 -19.96 15.91
N LYS A 205 5.02 -20.88 15.51
CA LYS A 205 4.02 -21.51 16.37
C LYS A 205 4.44 -22.96 16.63
N SER A 206 4.27 -23.44 17.86
CA SER A 206 4.51 -24.85 18.16
C SER A 206 3.48 -25.73 17.45
N GLY A 207 3.92 -26.77 16.76
CA GLY A 207 3.05 -27.66 15.99
C GLY A 207 3.79 -28.39 14.88
N ALA A 208 3.06 -29.05 13.99
CA ALA A 208 3.64 -29.64 12.78
C ALA A 208 4.20 -28.54 11.87
N ALA A 209 5.40 -28.75 11.34
CA ALA A 209 6.01 -27.81 10.40
C ALA A 209 5.14 -27.66 9.15
N MET A 210 4.76 -26.43 8.83
CA MET A 210 4.03 -26.10 7.61
C MET A 210 4.94 -25.31 6.69
N VAL A 211 5.16 -25.83 5.49
CA VAL A 211 5.88 -25.13 4.45
C VAL A 211 4.88 -24.28 3.64
N ARG A 212 5.09 -22.99 3.59
CA ARG A 212 4.29 -22.07 2.77
C ARG A 212 5.18 -21.41 1.74
N TYR A 213 4.78 -21.50 0.49
CA TYR A 213 5.42 -20.80 -0.61
C TYR A 213 4.43 -19.81 -1.23
N SER A 214 4.88 -18.58 -1.44
CA SER A 214 4.16 -17.58 -2.24
C SER A 214 5.09 -16.98 -3.28
N GLY A 215 4.61 -16.89 -4.53
CA GLY A 215 5.34 -16.32 -5.63
C GLY A 215 4.45 -15.33 -6.38
N SER A 216 5.04 -14.22 -6.82
CA SER A 216 4.37 -13.26 -7.68
C SER A 216 5.32 -12.79 -8.79
N ALA A 217 4.73 -12.52 -9.95
CA ALA A 217 5.41 -11.89 -11.07
C ALA A 217 4.57 -10.70 -11.52
N SER A 218 5.19 -9.55 -11.69
CA SER A 218 4.53 -8.33 -12.12
C SER A 218 5.32 -7.63 -13.21
N VAL A 219 4.58 -6.96 -14.10
CA VAL A 219 5.13 -6.07 -15.12
C VAL A 219 4.74 -4.66 -14.73
N GLN A 220 5.72 -3.78 -14.66
CA GLN A 220 5.54 -2.38 -14.32
C GLN A 220 5.76 -1.53 -15.55
N GLN A 221 4.82 -0.65 -15.81
CA GLN A 221 4.88 0.30 -16.91
C GLN A 221 4.45 1.68 -16.39
N ILE A 222 5.04 2.73 -16.95
CA ILE A 222 4.59 4.10 -16.69
C ILE A 222 3.17 4.24 -17.24
N ALA A 223 2.20 4.52 -16.36
CA ALA A 223 0.79 4.58 -16.72
C ALA A 223 0.48 5.78 -17.63
N LYS A 224 1.15 6.91 -17.42
CA LYS A 224 0.97 8.14 -18.19
C LYS A 224 2.27 8.93 -18.20
N SER A 225 2.68 9.36 -19.38
CA SER A 225 3.79 10.29 -19.59
C SER A 225 3.26 11.63 -20.10
N TYR A 226 4.04 12.66 -19.96
CA TYR A 226 3.76 13.93 -20.65
C TYR A 226 4.06 13.74 -22.14
N GLU A 227 3.17 14.27 -22.97
CA GLU A 227 3.46 14.38 -24.41
C GLU A 227 4.49 15.49 -24.59
N MET A 228 5.67 15.08 -25.01
CA MET A 228 6.77 16.00 -25.31
C MET A 228 6.69 16.39 -26.77
N LEU A 229 7.08 17.63 -27.07
CA LEU A 229 7.21 18.06 -28.44
C LEU A 229 8.31 17.25 -29.13
N ASP A 230 8.04 16.78 -30.33
CA ASP A 230 9.05 16.23 -31.22
C ASP A 230 9.99 17.34 -31.73
N ALA A 231 11.04 16.98 -32.45
CA ALA A 231 12.00 17.94 -32.94
C ALA A 231 11.35 19.01 -33.86
N SER A 232 10.42 18.62 -34.73
CA SER A 232 9.66 19.54 -35.56
C SER A 232 8.78 20.49 -34.75
N GLY A 233 8.08 19.97 -33.76
CA GLY A 233 7.25 20.76 -32.84
C GLY A 233 8.08 21.75 -32.03
N PHE A 234 9.23 21.32 -31.51
CA PHE A 234 10.16 22.18 -30.80
C PHE A 234 10.68 23.34 -31.69
N MET A 235 11.10 23.01 -32.91
CA MET A 235 11.61 24.01 -33.87
C MET A 235 10.52 25.04 -34.22
N ARG A 236 9.26 24.60 -34.45
CA ARG A 236 8.12 25.49 -34.70
C ARG A 236 7.85 26.41 -33.50
N ALA A 237 7.77 25.80 -32.30
CA ALA A 237 7.52 26.58 -31.08
C ALA A 237 8.61 27.62 -30.83
N THR A 238 9.89 27.27 -31.11
CA THR A 238 11.01 28.21 -31.00
C THR A 238 10.92 29.34 -32.02
N ASN A 239 10.55 29.03 -33.25
CA ASN A 239 10.33 30.04 -34.29
C ASN A 239 9.14 30.99 -33.94
N ASP A 240 8.05 30.44 -33.43
CA ASP A 240 6.89 31.19 -33.02
C ASP A 240 7.21 32.11 -31.82
N TYR A 241 7.94 31.57 -30.82
CA TYR A 241 8.42 32.41 -29.72
C TYR A 241 9.33 33.56 -30.20
N THR A 242 10.27 33.25 -31.09
CA THR A 242 11.18 34.29 -31.66
C THR A 242 10.41 35.37 -32.43
N ARG A 243 9.42 34.94 -33.23
CA ARG A 243 8.54 35.84 -33.95
C ARG A 243 7.74 36.73 -32.99
N GLU A 244 7.15 36.15 -31.95
CA GLU A 244 6.39 36.88 -30.97
C GLU A 244 7.26 37.90 -30.20
N GLN A 245 8.47 37.50 -29.77
CA GLN A 245 9.42 38.39 -29.12
C GLN A 245 9.81 39.58 -30.05
N TRP A 246 10.05 39.29 -31.34
CA TRP A 246 10.36 40.33 -32.33
C TRP A 246 9.17 41.30 -32.50
N MET A 247 7.95 40.77 -32.59
CA MET A 247 6.71 41.59 -32.69
C MET A 247 6.55 42.46 -31.44
N ARG A 248 6.74 41.91 -30.28
CA ARG A 248 6.64 42.63 -29.00
C ARG A 248 7.68 43.74 -28.91
N THR A 249 8.93 43.47 -29.24
CA THR A 249 10.03 44.43 -29.15
C THR A 249 9.87 45.58 -30.12
N ASN A 250 9.31 45.32 -31.29
CA ASN A 250 9.18 46.32 -32.36
C ASN A 250 7.79 46.96 -32.45
N GLY A 251 6.85 46.61 -31.57
CA GLY A 251 5.50 47.15 -31.53
C GLY A 251 4.64 46.77 -32.74
N VAL A 252 4.80 45.52 -33.21
CA VAL A 252 4.07 45.00 -34.40
C VAL A 252 2.73 44.41 -33.97
N GLY A 253 1.70 44.62 -34.77
CA GLY A 253 0.37 44.07 -34.56
C GLY A 253 -0.24 44.49 -33.22
N ILE A 254 -0.69 43.54 -32.43
CA ILE A 254 -1.34 43.73 -31.11
C ILE A 254 -0.44 44.44 -30.10
N TYR A 255 0.88 44.45 -30.32
CA TYR A 255 1.88 45.02 -29.38
C TYR A 255 2.19 46.50 -29.64
N GLY A 256 1.66 47.10 -30.67
CA GLY A 256 1.91 48.54 -30.96
C GLY A 256 1.34 49.04 -32.27
N GLY A 257 0.59 48.19 -32.99
CA GLY A 257 -0.15 48.56 -34.18
C GLY A 257 0.68 48.72 -35.47
N LYS A 258 2.02 48.56 -35.43
CA LYS A 258 2.85 48.57 -36.64
C LYS A 258 2.56 47.35 -37.51
N GLU A 259 2.68 47.48 -38.81
CA GLU A 259 2.62 46.34 -39.71
C GLU A 259 3.94 45.60 -39.77
N ALA A 260 3.89 44.24 -39.89
CA ALA A 260 5.11 43.42 -39.96
C ALA A 260 5.94 43.71 -41.22
N THR A 261 5.37 44.35 -42.22
CA THR A 261 6.00 44.74 -43.48
C THR A 261 6.62 46.14 -43.48
N ASP A 262 6.55 46.85 -42.34
CA ASP A 262 7.11 48.18 -42.20
C ASP A 262 8.63 48.15 -42.45
N PRO A 263 9.15 48.88 -43.46
CA PRO A 263 10.56 48.85 -43.82
C PRO A 263 11.50 49.44 -42.78
N SER A 264 10.95 50.13 -41.77
CA SER A 264 11.72 50.68 -40.65
C SER A 264 12.08 49.59 -39.60
N LEU A 265 11.48 48.41 -39.69
CA LEU A 265 11.71 47.34 -38.72
C LEU A 265 12.97 46.51 -39.05
N PRO A 266 13.65 46.04 -38.04
CA PRO A 266 14.76 45.12 -38.26
C PRO A 266 14.22 43.80 -38.87
N ALA A 267 15.03 43.17 -39.74
CA ALA A 267 14.64 41.91 -40.36
C ALA A 267 14.43 40.83 -39.30
N LEU A 268 13.31 40.09 -39.40
CA LEU A 268 13.07 38.92 -38.57
C LEU A 268 13.93 37.76 -39.04
N THR A 269 14.83 37.28 -38.17
CA THR A 269 15.64 36.10 -38.41
C THR A 269 15.11 34.98 -37.54
N LEU A 270 14.60 33.92 -38.16
CA LEU A 270 14.13 32.74 -37.46
C LEU A 270 15.27 31.74 -37.25
N PRO A 271 15.38 31.09 -36.06
CA PRO A 271 16.41 30.12 -35.79
C PRO A 271 16.39 28.88 -36.69
N TYR A 272 15.24 28.47 -37.15
CA TYR A 272 15.05 27.28 -37.97
C TYR A 272 14.34 27.59 -39.30
N THR A 273 14.82 26.98 -40.38
CA THR A 273 14.17 27.06 -41.68
C THR A 273 13.06 26.02 -41.80
N ASP A 274 12.11 26.27 -42.73
CA ASP A 274 11.02 25.30 -43.02
C ASP A 274 11.55 23.94 -43.45
N ALA A 275 12.68 23.88 -44.15
CA ALA A 275 13.32 22.63 -44.59
C ALA A 275 13.84 21.82 -43.38
N GLN A 276 14.42 22.50 -42.37
CA GLN A 276 14.90 21.85 -41.14
C GLN A 276 13.71 21.34 -40.31
N ILE A 277 12.61 22.11 -40.25
CA ILE A 277 11.41 21.71 -39.56
C ILE A 277 10.74 20.49 -40.21
N ALA A 278 10.71 20.47 -41.55
CA ALA A 278 10.11 19.35 -42.28
C ALA A 278 10.93 18.05 -42.16
N ASN A 279 12.26 18.16 -42.10
CA ASN A 279 13.18 17.03 -42.02
C ASN A 279 14.21 17.25 -40.92
N PRO A 280 13.85 17.08 -39.62
CA PRO A 280 14.79 17.25 -38.53
C PRO A 280 15.89 16.19 -38.61
N ALA A 281 17.14 16.60 -38.44
CA ALA A 281 18.31 15.70 -38.51
C ALA A 281 18.26 14.60 -37.44
N ASN A 282 17.69 14.93 -36.28
CA ASN A 282 17.50 14.03 -35.13
C ASN A 282 16.11 14.25 -34.55
N ASN A 283 15.41 13.16 -34.31
CA ASN A 283 14.10 13.18 -33.64
C ASN A 283 14.08 12.07 -32.57
N THR A 284 14.75 12.32 -31.44
CA THR A 284 14.85 11.37 -30.35
C THR A 284 13.78 11.69 -29.29
N ASN A 285 12.91 10.73 -29.01
CA ASN A 285 12.05 10.79 -27.85
C ASN A 285 12.83 10.36 -26.61
N TRP A 286 13.36 11.32 -25.89
CA TRP A 286 14.15 11.08 -24.68
C TRP A 286 13.37 10.34 -23.60
N PHE A 287 12.05 10.46 -23.59
CA PHE A 287 11.23 9.74 -22.63
C PHE A 287 11.23 8.24 -22.91
N ASP A 288 11.15 7.85 -24.18
CA ASP A 288 11.21 6.45 -24.57
C ASP A 288 12.61 5.85 -24.34
N GLU A 289 13.65 6.66 -24.54
CA GLU A 289 15.04 6.23 -24.30
C GLU A 289 15.32 5.93 -22.82
N ILE A 290 14.73 6.69 -21.91
CA ILE A 290 14.92 6.49 -20.46
C ILE A 290 13.90 5.57 -19.82
N SER A 291 12.84 5.23 -20.55
CA SER A 291 11.75 4.40 -20.05
C SER A 291 11.88 2.95 -20.53
N ARG A 292 11.54 2.03 -19.65
CA ARG A 292 11.49 0.61 -20.00
C ARG A 292 10.41 -0.11 -19.22
N LEU A 293 9.95 -1.22 -19.73
CA LEU A 293 9.13 -2.15 -18.96
C LEU A 293 9.97 -2.74 -17.82
N GLY A 294 9.49 -2.60 -16.61
CA GLY A 294 10.08 -3.22 -15.42
C GLY A 294 9.45 -4.60 -15.20
N PHE A 295 10.29 -5.61 -14.98
CA PHE A 295 9.85 -6.93 -14.54
C PHE A 295 10.25 -7.09 -13.08
N GLN A 296 9.30 -7.51 -12.26
CA GLN A 296 9.54 -7.82 -10.85
C GLN A 296 9.03 -9.21 -10.55
N THR A 297 9.85 -10.01 -9.91
CA THR A 297 9.45 -11.31 -9.35
C THR A 297 9.74 -11.30 -7.86
N SER A 298 8.82 -11.86 -7.08
CA SER A 298 8.98 -12.03 -5.64
C SER A 298 8.66 -13.47 -5.29
N HIS A 299 9.55 -14.10 -4.52
CA HIS A 299 9.40 -15.46 -4.05
C HIS A 299 9.61 -15.46 -2.53
N ASN A 300 8.64 -15.97 -1.80
CA ASN A 300 8.72 -16.09 -0.36
C ASN A 300 8.47 -17.53 0.05
N LEU A 301 9.37 -18.06 0.87
CA LEU A 301 9.30 -19.41 1.45
C LEU A 301 9.35 -19.26 2.96
N SER A 302 8.37 -19.80 3.67
CA SER A 302 8.32 -19.83 5.13
C SER A 302 8.04 -21.25 5.63
N ILE A 303 8.65 -21.61 6.75
CA ILE A 303 8.55 -22.92 7.40
C ILE A 303 8.09 -22.71 8.83
#